data_514c9f0ce4ac2292a913e11dae732a89
#
_entry.id   514c9f0ce4ac2292a913e11dae732a89
#
_cell.length_a   1.000
_cell.length_b   1.000
_cell.length_c   1.000
_cell.angle_alpha   90.00
_cell.angle_beta   90.00
_cell.angle_gamma   90.00
#
_symmetry.space_group_name_H-M   'P 1'
#
loop_
_entity.id
_entity.type
_entity.pdbx_description
1 polymer ?
#
loop_
_entity_poly.entity_id
_entity_poly.type
_entity_poly.pdbx_seq_one_letter_code
_entity_poly.pdbx_strand_id
1 'polypeptide(L)'
;MMNTPNPSADAQPRLGWRERVALPGLGLACITCKVDTGARTCALHAFYVEPFTRDGQPWVRFGVHPLRRRRDVAVDCEAPVADRRVVTDSGGHRQQRYVIRTPIVIGERTHGVEITLTNRDTMSFRMLLGRNALQCAAYLVDSTASWLAGEPRAGADRTP
;
A
#
# COMPACT_ATOMS: atom_id res chain seq x y z
N MET A 1 40.15 -13.52 -2.40
CA MET A 1 39.61 -12.33 -2.04
C MET A 1 38.40 -12.51 -1.15
N MET A 2 38.47 -11.85 -0.14
CA MET A 2 37.46 -11.96 0.75
C MET A 2 36.34 -11.08 0.36
N ASN A 3 35.24 -11.62 0.17
CA ASN A 3 34.10 -10.79 -0.02
C ASN A 3 33.67 -10.23 1.29
N THR A 4 33.94 -8.97 1.44
CA THR A 4 33.26 -8.29 2.50
C THR A 4 31.78 -8.42 2.23
N PRO A 5 30.99 -8.90 3.16
CA PRO A 5 29.56 -8.96 2.93
C PRO A 5 29.06 -7.59 2.52
N ASN A 6 28.30 -7.55 1.45
CA ASN A 6 27.65 -6.33 1.05
C ASN A 6 26.65 -5.95 2.14
N PRO A 7 26.83 -4.82 2.82
CA PRO A 7 25.92 -4.46 3.89
C PRO A 7 24.47 -4.42 3.45
N SER A 8 24.21 -4.04 2.19
CA SER A 8 22.84 -4.04 1.69
C SER A 8 22.27 -5.44 1.57
N ALA A 9 23.09 -6.43 1.19
CA ALA A 9 22.62 -7.80 1.09
C ALA A 9 22.39 -8.41 2.47
N ASP A 10 23.32 -8.17 3.41
CA ASP A 10 23.17 -8.66 4.75
C ASP A 10 22.06 -7.96 5.51
N ALA A 11 21.81 -6.70 5.16
CA ALA A 11 20.78 -5.89 5.78
C ALA A 11 19.49 -5.89 4.97
N GLN A 12 19.30 -6.89 4.11
CA GLN A 12 18.09 -6.99 3.30
C GLN A 12 16.89 -7.06 4.23
N PRO A 13 15.93 -6.12 4.09
CA PRO A 13 14.86 -6.01 5.07
C PRO A 13 13.88 -7.18 4.94
N ARG A 14 13.30 -7.54 6.06
CA ARG A 14 12.34 -8.63 6.13
C ARG A 14 10.98 -8.12 6.52
N LEU A 15 9.96 -8.69 5.92
CA LEU A 15 8.57 -8.47 6.29
C LEU A 15 7.96 -9.79 6.70
N GLY A 16 6.94 -9.73 7.55
CA GLY A 16 6.12 -10.87 7.86
C GLY A 16 5.01 -11.02 6.84
N TRP A 17 4.05 -11.90 7.11
CA TRP A 17 2.90 -12.07 6.23
C TRP A 17 1.89 -10.94 6.37
N ARG A 18 1.98 -10.16 7.43
CA ARG A 18 1.21 -8.94 7.65
C ARG A 18 2.09 -7.88 8.30
N GLU A 19 1.82 -6.63 7.97
CA GLU A 19 2.59 -5.50 8.44
C GLU A 19 1.69 -4.29 8.65
N ARG A 20 2.20 -3.29 9.37
CA ARG A 20 1.59 -1.98 9.49
C ARG A 20 2.40 -1.00 8.67
N VAL A 21 1.69 -0.21 7.86
CA VAL A 21 2.33 0.78 7.00
C VAL A 21 1.61 2.10 7.14
N ALA A 22 2.24 3.17 6.67
CA ALA A 22 1.62 4.48 6.60
C ALA A 22 1.55 4.94 5.16
N LEU A 23 0.50 5.67 4.85
CA LEU A 23 0.33 6.35 3.57
C LEU A 23 0.17 7.84 3.87
N PRO A 24 1.29 8.54 4.14
CA PRO A 24 1.21 9.91 4.67
C PRO A 24 0.57 10.89 3.69
N GLY A 25 0.75 10.68 2.39
CA GLY A 25 0.12 11.53 1.38
C GLY A 25 -1.40 11.43 1.36
N LEU A 26 -1.96 10.39 1.98
CA LEU A 26 -3.41 10.19 2.08
C LEU A 26 -3.94 10.46 3.48
N GLY A 27 -3.09 10.88 4.40
CA GLY A 27 -3.51 11.10 5.79
C GLY A 27 -3.71 9.82 6.58
N LEU A 28 -3.16 8.69 6.11
CA LEU A 28 -3.30 7.41 6.79
C LEU A 28 -2.02 7.10 7.56
N ALA A 29 -2.06 7.34 8.87
CA ALA A 29 -0.88 7.20 9.73
C ALA A 29 -0.52 5.74 9.99
N CYS A 30 -1.50 4.84 9.94
CA CYS A 30 -1.25 3.43 10.17
C CYS A 30 -2.38 2.61 9.55
N ILE A 31 -2.02 1.66 8.72
CA ILE A 31 -2.99 0.73 8.14
C ILE A 31 -2.35 -0.66 8.11
N THR A 32 -3.12 -1.66 8.51
CA THR A 32 -2.65 -3.03 8.49
C THR A 32 -2.82 -3.61 7.09
N CYS A 33 -1.74 -4.17 6.56
CA CYS A 33 -1.75 -4.79 5.25
C CYS A 33 -1.37 -6.25 5.32
N LYS A 34 -1.88 -7.02 4.37
CA LYS A 34 -1.44 -8.38 4.11
C LYS A 34 -0.36 -8.32 3.03
N VAL A 35 0.76 -8.96 3.28
CA VAL A 35 1.84 -9.04 2.30
C VAL A 35 1.49 -10.16 1.31
N ASP A 36 1.33 -9.79 0.05
CA ASP A 36 0.86 -10.70 -0.98
C ASP A 36 1.88 -10.77 -2.12
N THR A 37 2.72 -11.80 -2.09
CA THR A 37 3.73 -12.00 -3.12
C THR A 37 3.13 -12.40 -4.47
N GLY A 38 1.86 -12.80 -4.48
CA GLY A 38 1.13 -13.12 -5.71
C GLY A 38 0.53 -11.92 -6.40
N ALA A 39 0.39 -10.80 -5.68
CA ALA A 39 -0.17 -9.59 -6.26
C ALA A 39 0.92 -8.75 -6.91
N ARG A 40 0.68 -8.33 -8.15
CA ARG A 40 1.63 -7.49 -8.88
C ARG A 40 1.70 -6.09 -8.29
N THR A 41 0.55 -5.55 -7.89
CA THR A 41 0.39 -4.17 -7.45
C THR A 41 -0.29 -4.14 -6.10
N CYS A 42 0.04 -3.16 -5.27
CA CYS A 42 -0.66 -2.93 -4.03
C CYS A 42 -2.13 -2.60 -4.31
N ALA A 43 -2.99 -2.97 -3.38
CA ALA A 43 -4.42 -2.66 -3.47
C ALA A 43 -4.90 -2.11 -2.14
N LEU A 44 -5.73 -1.06 -2.22
CA LEU A 44 -6.31 -0.42 -1.05
C LEU A 44 -7.82 -0.47 -1.17
N HIS A 45 -8.48 -0.97 -0.12
CA HIS A 45 -9.93 -1.00 -0.11
C HIS A 45 -10.48 0.39 0.18
N ALA A 46 -11.34 0.86 -0.70
CA ALA A 46 -12.07 2.11 -0.56
C ALA A 46 -13.56 1.83 -0.62
N PHE A 47 -14.31 2.34 0.35
CA PHE A 47 -15.75 2.08 0.39
C PHE A 47 -16.53 2.99 -0.56
N TYR A 48 -15.91 4.06 -1.05
CA TYR A 48 -16.40 4.81 -2.19
C TYR A 48 -15.22 5.34 -2.99
N VAL A 49 -15.43 5.56 -4.28
CA VAL A 49 -14.43 6.11 -5.19
C VAL A 49 -15.16 7.05 -6.15
N GLU A 50 -14.78 8.33 -6.16
CA GLU A 50 -15.42 9.35 -6.98
C GLU A 50 -14.38 10.09 -7.80
N PRO A 51 -14.42 9.98 -9.14
CA PRO A 51 -13.53 10.77 -9.98
C PRO A 51 -13.98 12.22 -10.06
N PHE A 52 -13.02 13.11 -10.14
CA PHE A 52 -13.26 14.53 -10.35
C PHE A 52 -12.06 15.14 -11.07
N THR A 53 -12.18 16.43 -11.41
CA THR A 53 -11.12 17.16 -12.11
C THR A 53 -10.62 18.28 -11.23
N ARG A 54 -9.31 18.44 -11.17
CA ARG A 54 -8.65 19.55 -10.47
C ARG A 54 -7.61 20.12 -11.40
N ASP A 55 -7.72 21.43 -11.70
CA ASP A 55 -6.80 22.12 -12.62
C ASP A 55 -6.63 21.39 -13.97
N GLY A 56 -7.74 20.87 -14.49
CA GLY A 56 -7.74 20.16 -15.77
C GLY A 56 -7.20 18.74 -15.70
N GLN A 57 -6.79 18.26 -14.53
CA GLN A 57 -6.22 16.93 -14.35
C GLN A 57 -7.19 16.00 -13.66
N PRO A 58 -7.18 14.70 -14.03
CA PRO A 58 -8.05 13.74 -13.36
C PRO A 58 -7.55 13.43 -11.94
N TRP A 59 -8.47 13.51 -11.01
CA TRP A 59 -8.25 13.19 -9.61
C TRP A 59 -9.32 12.22 -9.15
N VAL A 60 -9.10 11.61 -8.01
CA VAL A 60 -10.07 10.72 -7.40
C VAL A 60 -10.16 11.04 -5.91
N ARG A 61 -11.40 11.10 -5.41
CA ARG A 61 -11.69 11.13 -3.98
C ARG A 61 -12.18 9.76 -3.57
N PHE A 62 -11.73 9.27 -2.42
CA PHE A 62 -12.13 7.96 -1.96
C PHE A 62 -12.09 7.88 -0.45
N GLY A 63 -12.88 6.98 0.10
CA GLY A 63 -12.99 6.80 1.53
C GLY A 63 -12.37 5.51 1.98
N VAL A 64 -11.63 5.57 3.08
CA VAL A 64 -10.93 4.41 3.64
C VAL A 64 -11.34 4.24 5.10
N HIS A 65 -11.58 3.00 5.49
CA HIS A 65 -11.72 2.62 6.90
C HIS A 65 -10.36 2.08 7.34
N PRO A 66 -9.51 2.89 7.98
CA PRO A 66 -8.14 2.46 8.24
C PRO A 66 -8.03 1.37 9.31
N LEU A 67 -9.03 1.24 10.17
CA LEU A 67 -9.00 0.27 11.25
C LEU A 67 -9.77 -0.99 10.88
N ARG A 68 -9.14 -2.13 11.05
CA ARG A 68 -9.79 -3.41 10.79
C ARG A 68 -11.00 -3.56 11.70
N ARG A 69 -12.09 -4.09 11.14
CA ARG A 69 -13.33 -4.38 11.87
C ARG A 69 -14.02 -3.16 12.47
N ARG A 70 -13.57 -1.95 12.09
CA ARG A 70 -14.21 -0.72 12.53
C ARG A 70 -14.55 0.12 11.32
N ARG A 71 -15.83 0.39 11.14
CA ARG A 71 -16.33 1.21 10.05
C ARG A 71 -16.76 2.61 10.50
N ASP A 72 -16.70 2.86 11.81
CA ASP A 72 -17.05 4.15 12.37
C ASP A 72 -15.94 5.18 12.20
N VAL A 73 -14.71 4.73 11.95
CA VAL A 73 -13.59 5.62 11.64
C VAL A 73 -13.37 5.60 10.13
N ALA A 74 -13.54 6.73 9.49
CA ALA A 74 -13.37 6.87 8.05
C ALA A 74 -12.47 8.05 7.75
N VAL A 75 -11.64 7.91 6.73
CA VAL A 75 -10.76 8.97 6.25
C VAL A 75 -11.07 9.20 4.78
N ASP A 76 -11.37 10.47 4.44
CA ASP A 76 -11.52 10.87 3.06
C ASP A 76 -10.16 11.23 2.49
N CYS A 77 -9.83 10.62 1.37
CA CYS A 77 -8.55 10.79 0.70
C CYS A 77 -8.75 11.35 -0.69
N GLU A 78 -7.75 12.05 -1.19
CA GLU A 78 -7.73 12.55 -2.56
C GLU A 78 -6.36 12.34 -3.16
N ALA A 79 -6.32 11.98 -4.43
CA ALA A 79 -5.07 11.81 -5.14
C ALA A 79 -5.26 12.00 -6.64
N PRO A 80 -4.21 12.43 -7.35
CA PRO A 80 -4.25 12.41 -8.81
C PRO A 80 -4.38 10.97 -9.31
N VAL A 81 -5.11 10.80 -10.40
CA VAL A 81 -5.24 9.49 -11.04
C VAL A 81 -3.97 9.23 -11.85
N ALA A 82 -3.24 8.19 -11.52
CA ALA A 82 -2.05 7.80 -12.26
C ALA A 82 -2.40 6.92 -13.45
N ASP A 83 -3.44 6.11 -13.33
CA ASP A 83 -3.85 5.19 -14.39
C ASP A 83 -5.25 4.66 -14.11
N ARG A 84 -5.83 4.02 -15.13
CA ARG A 84 -7.06 3.24 -15.01
C ARG A 84 -6.77 1.88 -15.61
N ARG A 85 -7.05 0.84 -14.84
CA ARG A 85 -6.76 -0.53 -15.28
C ARG A 85 -7.97 -1.40 -15.14
N VAL A 86 -8.14 -2.30 -16.10
CA VAL A 86 -9.13 -3.35 -15.99
C VAL A 86 -8.47 -4.53 -15.31
N VAL A 87 -9.04 -4.95 -14.20
CA VAL A 87 -8.56 -6.09 -13.42
C VAL A 87 -9.60 -7.19 -13.50
N THR A 88 -9.16 -8.40 -13.81
CA THR A 88 -10.03 -9.57 -13.83
C THR A 88 -9.80 -10.33 -12.53
N ASP A 89 -10.89 -10.58 -11.78
CA ASP A 89 -10.78 -11.36 -10.56
C ASP A 89 -10.76 -12.86 -10.86
N SER A 90 -10.61 -13.67 -9.83
CA SER A 90 -10.54 -15.12 -9.97
C SER A 90 -11.84 -15.72 -10.49
N GLY A 91 -12.96 -15.02 -10.37
CA GLY A 91 -14.25 -15.44 -10.90
C GLY A 91 -14.50 -15.02 -12.34
N GLY A 92 -13.52 -14.37 -12.98
CA GLY A 92 -13.66 -13.90 -14.36
C GLY A 92 -14.33 -12.55 -14.49
N HIS A 93 -14.66 -11.88 -13.40
CA HIS A 93 -15.30 -10.56 -13.44
C HIS A 93 -14.27 -9.50 -13.75
N ARG A 94 -14.60 -8.61 -14.67
CA ARG A 94 -13.74 -7.50 -15.07
C ARG A 94 -14.21 -6.24 -14.36
N GLN A 95 -13.29 -5.53 -13.74
CA GLN A 95 -13.57 -4.29 -13.03
C GLN A 95 -12.54 -3.25 -13.40
N GLN A 96 -13.00 -2.06 -13.71
CA GLN A 96 -12.10 -0.93 -13.92
C GLN A 96 -11.70 -0.38 -12.56
N ARG A 97 -10.40 -0.19 -12.35
CA ARG A 97 -9.85 0.35 -11.11
C ARG A 97 -9.00 1.56 -11.40
N TYR A 98 -9.13 2.55 -10.53
CA TYR A 98 -8.22 3.69 -10.54
C TYR A 98 -6.93 3.30 -9.84
N VAL A 99 -5.83 3.82 -10.38
CA VAL A 99 -4.50 3.64 -9.81
C VAL A 99 -4.01 5.01 -9.37
N ILE A 100 -3.52 5.08 -8.15
CA ILE A 100 -2.90 6.28 -7.61
C ILE A 100 -1.44 5.98 -7.33
N ARG A 101 -0.63 7.03 -7.26
CA ARG A 101 0.77 6.91 -6.86
C ARG A 101 0.97 7.72 -5.60
N THR A 102 1.53 7.09 -4.57
CA THR A 102 1.66 7.73 -3.26
C THR A 102 2.86 7.18 -2.51
N PRO A 103 3.45 7.97 -1.60
CA PRO A 103 4.47 7.43 -0.71
C PRO A 103 3.86 6.40 0.25
N ILE A 104 4.64 5.36 0.51
CA ILE A 104 4.33 4.38 1.54
C ILE A 104 5.52 4.30 2.49
N VAL A 105 5.23 4.26 3.79
CA VAL A 105 6.25 4.12 4.83
C VAL A 105 6.15 2.72 5.40
N ILE A 106 7.25 1.98 5.29
CA ILE A 106 7.38 0.63 5.83
C ILE A 106 8.54 0.67 6.80
N GLY A 107 8.23 0.60 8.11
CA GLY A 107 9.26 0.80 9.12
C GLY A 107 9.87 2.19 9.01
N GLU A 108 11.16 2.25 8.70
CA GLU A 108 11.89 3.51 8.55
C GLU A 108 12.10 3.90 7.09
N ARG A 109 11.57 3.13 6.16
CA ARG A 109 11.80 3.34 4.73
C ARG A 109 10.57 3.92 4.08
N THR A 110 10.78 4.81 3.12
CA THR A 110 9.72 5.42 2.33
C THR A 110 9.92 5.08 0.86
N HIS A 111 8.86 4.66 0.22
CA HIS A 111 8.88 4.30 -1.20
C HIS A 111 7.70 4.96 -1.91
N GLY A 112 7.89 5.33 -3.18
CA GLY A 112 6.78 5.72 -4.03
C GLY A 112 6.19 4.50 -4.70
N VAL A 113 4.90 4.25 -4.53
CA VAL A 113 4.27 3.05 -5.08
C VAL A 113 2.96 3.38 -5.77
N GLU A 114 2.60 2.55 -6.72
CA GLU A 114 1.28 2.55 -7.30
C GLU A 114 0.36 1.65 -6.51
N ILE A 115 -0.84 2.14 -6.27
CA ILE A 115 -1.86 1.42 -5.51
C ILE A 115 -3.15 1.44 -6.31
N THR A 116 -3.76 0.27 -6.51
CA THR A 116 -5.08 0.19 -7.10
C THR A 116 -6.14 0.36 -6.02
N LEU A 117 -7.18 1.12 -6.33
CA LEU A 117 -8.31 1.28 -5.43
C LEU A 117 -9.36 0.22 -5.77
N THR A 118 -9.85 -0.47 -4.77
CA THR A 118 -10.81 -1.54 -4.96
C THR A 118 -11.91 -1.45 -3.91
N ASN A 119 -13.13 -1.70 -4.31
CA ASN A 119 -14.26 -1.75 -3.39
C ASN A 119 -14.67 -3.21 -3.18
N ARG A 120 -13.98 -3.87 -2.25
CA ARG A 120 -14.28 -5.24 -1.86
C ARG A 120 -14.61 -5.29 -0.39
N ASP A 121 -15.89 -5.38 -0.08
CA ASP A 121 -16.35 -5.42 1.31
C ASP A 121 -15.89 -6.66 2.05
N THR A 122 -15.50 -7.70 1.32
CA THR A 122 -15.07 -8.97 1.90
C THR A 122 -13.59 -9.00 2.27
N MET A 123 -12.83 -7.92 2.02
CA MET A 123 -11.41 -7.89 2.39
C MET A 123 -11.27 -7.82 3.90
N SER A 124 -10.64 -8.84 4.47
CA SER A 124 -10.34 -8.83 5.91
C SER A 124 -9.22 -7.84 6.24
N PHE A 125 -8.32 -7.61 5.30
CA PHE A 125 -7.30 -6.56 5.39
C PHE A 125 -7.71 -5.40 4.48
N ARG A 126 -7.49 -4.18 4.96
CA ARG A 126 -7.83 -2.99 4.17
C ARG A 126 -6.86 -2.75 3.03
N MET A 127 -5.70 -3.37 3.09
CA MET A 127 -4.67 -3.17 2.08
C MET A 127 -3.93 -4.47 1.82
N LEU A 128 -3.56 -4.68 0.55
CA LEU A 128 -2.63 -5.72 0.13
C LEU A 128 -1.33 -5.04 -0.30
N LEU A 129 -0.21 -5.55 0.19
CA LEU A 129 1.12 -5.07 -0.19
C LEU A 129 1.65 -5.99 -1.27
N GLY A 130 1.68 -5.50 -2.50
CA GLY A 130 2.06 -6.28 -3.67
C GLY A 130 3.54 -6.22 -3.99
N ARG A 131 3.92 -6.93 -5.05
CA ARG A 131 5.33 -7.02 -5.46
C ARG A 131 5.95 -5.68 -5.81
N ASN A 132 5.17 -4.74 -6.32
CA ASN A 132 5.73 -3.43 -6.66
C ASN A 132 6.32 -2.71 -5.45
N ALA A 133 5.72 -2.89 -4.26
CA ALA A 133 6.29 -2.36 -3.03
C ALA A 133 7.43 -3.24 -2.53
N LEU A 134 7.27 -4.56 -2.59
CA LEU A 134 8.29 -5.49 -2.11
C LEU A 134 9.60 -5.33 -2.87
N GLN A 135 9.53 -5.03 -4.14
CA GLN A 135 10.71 -4.87 -4.98
C GLN A 135 11.47 -3.58 -4.74
N CYS A 136 10.84 -2.61 -4.08
CA CYS A 136 11.49 -1.32 -3.81
C CYS A 136 12.77 -1.45 -2.99
N ALA A 137 12.82 -2.43 -2.09
CA ALA A 137 13.98 -2.67 -1.23
C ALA A 137 14.36 -4.14 -1.18
N ALA A 138 13.91 -4.91 -2.17
CA ALA A 138 14.16 -6.35 -2.22
C ALA A 138 13.79 -7.04 -0.91
N TYR A 139 12.61 -6.73 -0.39
CA TYR A 139 12.15 -7.31 0.86
C TYR A 139 12.04 -8.83 0.78
N LEU A 140 12.53 -9.49 1.81
CA LEU A 140 12.29 -10.91 2.02
C LEU A 140 11.05 -11.08 2.86
N VAL A 141 10.23 -12.05 2.54
CA VAL A 141 8.98 -12.28 3.25
C VAL A 141 9.08 -13.57 4.04
N ASP A 142 8.94 -13.44 5.36
CA ASP A 142 8.86 -14.57 6.27
C ASP A 142 7.39 -14.84 6.55
N SER A 143 6.88 -15.91 5.96
CA SER A 143 5.46 -16.25 6.07
C SER A 143 5.03 -16.69 7.47
N THR A 144 5.99 -16.93 8.36
CA THR A 144 5.70 -17.36 9.72
C THR A 144 5.69 -16.21 10.73
N ALA A 145 6.06 -15.01 10.30
CA ALA A 145 6.24 -13.86 11.19
C ALA A 145 5.24 -12.75 10.88
N SER A 146 5.04 -11.86 11.84
CA SER A 146 4.20 -10.66 11.69
C SER A 146 4.96 -9.46 12.25
N TRP A 147 4.70 -8.30 11.70
CA TRP A 147 5.15 -7.01 12.28
C TRP A 147 6.66 -6.86 12.34
N LEU A 148 7.37 -7.44 11.38
CA LEU A 148 8.84 -7.38 11.38
C LEU A 148 9.38 -5.98 11.12
N ALA A 149 8.64 -5.17 10.35
CA ALA A 149 9.04 -3.79 10.09
C ALA A 149 8.77 -2.86 11.27
N GLY A 150 7.92 -3.28 12.20
CA GLY A 150 7.50 -2.45 13.31
C GLY A 150 6.53 -1.35 12.89
N GLU A 151 6.30 -0.41 13.78
CA GLU A 151 5.42 0.70 13.48
C GLU A 151 6.06 1.60 12.42
N PRO A 152 5.27 2.11 11.45
CA PRO A 152 5.85 3.01 10.46
C PRO A 152 6.29 4.32 11.08
N ARG A 153 7.49 4.76 10.68
CA ARG A 153 8.10 5.99 11.19
C ARG A 153 7.66 7.18 10.35
N ALA A 154 6.35 7.40 10.28
CA ALA A 154 5.78 8.42 9.42
C ALA A 154 6.29 9.82 9.70
N GLY A 155 6.68 10.08 10.95
CA GLY A 155 7.26 11.36 11.31
C GLY A 155 8.58 11.65 10.62
N ALA A 156 9.33 10.64 10.30
CA ALA A 156 10.62 10.80 9.62
C ALA A 156 10.48 11.31 8.20
N ASP A 157 9.32 11.13 7.61
CA ASP A 157 9.08 11.57 6.24
C ASP A 157 8.59 12.97 6.11
N ARG A 158 8.39 13.61 7.21
CA ARG A 158 7.92 14.98 7.18
C ARG A 158 9.06 15.96 7.04
N THR A 159 10.22 15.47 6.79
CA THR A 159 11.35 16.33 6.51
C THR A 159 11.06 17.11 5.26
N PRO A 160 11.05 18.39 5.33
CA PRO A 160 10.75 19.25 4.19
C PRO A 160 11.72 19.02 3.06
#